data_780ab34bd840d30583fee4b0e5fba639
#
_entry.id   780ab34bd840d30583fee4b0e5fba639
#
_cell.length_a   1.000
_cell.length_b   1.000
_cell.length_c   1.000
_cell.angle_alpha   90.00
_cell.angle_beta   90.00
_cell.angle_gamma   90.00
#
_symmetry.space_group_name_H-M   'P 1'
#
loop_
_entity.id
_entity.type
_entity.pdbx_description
1 polymer ?
#
loop_
_entity_poly.entity_id
_entity_poly.type
_entity_poly.pdbx_seq_one_letter_code
_entity_poly.pdbx_strand_id
1 'polypeptide(L)'
;MSKYHFIGIKGSGMSSLAQIAYDMGHEVQGSDEETYFFTQEKLEQRNIPMYGYNVENIKEGFEVILGNAFDETHIEYRAAKDL
;
A
#
# COMPACT_ATOMS: atom_id res chain seq x y z
N MET A 1 8.77 -15.28 -2.47
CA MET A 1 8.04 -14.21 -1.76
C MET A 1 8.25 -12.89 -2.47
N SER A 2 7.16 -12.18 -2.71
CA SER A 2 7.22 -10.83 -3.30
C SER A 2 7.07 -9.77 -2.23
N LYS A 3 7.36 -8.53 -2.59
CA LYS A 3 7.18 -7.37 -1.71
C LYS A 3 6.23 -6.40 -2.41
N TYR A 4 5.17 -6.00 -1.72
CA TYR A 4 4.14 -5.14 -2.31
C TYR A 4 3.97 -3.86 -1.50
N HIS A 5 3.83 -2.75 -2.21
CA HIS A 5 3.46 -1.47 -1.63
C HIS A 5 2.12 -1.04 -2.25
N PHE A 6 1.10 -0.90 -1.42
CA PHE A 6 -0.25 -0.55 -1.87
C PHE A 6 -0.49 0.94 -1.65
N ILE A 7 -0.65 1.70 -2.73
CA ILE A 7 -1.02 3.11 -2.65
C ILE A 7 -2.54 3.17 -2.48
N GLY A 8 -3.00 3.77 -1.38
CA GLY A 8 -4.42 3.78 -1.04
C GLY A 8 -4.86 2.51 -0.33
N ILE A 9 -4.00 1.98 0.52
CA ILE A 9 -4.20 0.67 1.16
C ILE A 9 -5.48 0.59 2.01
N LYS A 10 -5.99 1.72 2.48
CA LYS A 10 -7.20 1.74 3.31
C LYS A 10 -8.49 1.65 2.51
N GLY A 11 -8.43 1.73 1.19
CA GLY A 11 -9.60 1.48 0.35
C GLY A 11 -10.09 0.05 0.54
N SER A 12 -11.40 -0.20 0.42
CA SER A 12 -11.97 -1.51 0.75
C SER A 12 -11.40 -2.62 -0.12
N GLY A 13 -11.29 -2.42 -1.43
CA GLY A 13 -10.71 -3.41 -2.32
C GLY A 13 -9.21 -3.57 -2.10
N MET A 14 -8.50 -2.46 -1.90
CA MET A 14 -7.06 -2.48 -1.68
C MET A 14 -6.71 -3.15 -0.35
N SER A 15 -7.49 -2.86 0.69
CA SER A 15 -7.29 -3.50 1.99
C SER A 15 -7.45 -5.01 1.89
N SER A 16 -8.45 -5.48 1.14
CA SER A 16 -8.67 -6.91 0.95
C SER A 16 -7.49 -7.56 0.21
N LEU A 17 -7.00 -6.92 -0.85
CA LEU A 17 -5.85 -7.44 -1.59
C LEU A 17 -4.60 -7.50 -0.72
N ALA A 18 -4.38 -6.47 0.09
CA ALA A 18 -3.22 -6.42 0.98
C ALA A 18 -3.28 -7.56 2.00
N GLN A 19 -4.45 -7.82 2.56
CA GLN A 19 -4.63 -8.92 3.50
C GLN A 19 -4.34 -10.27 2.87
N ILE A 20 -4.85 -10.48 1.66
CA ILE A 20 -4.62 -11.73 0.93
C ILE A 20 -3.12 -11.91 0.66
N ALA A 21 -2.45 -10.88 0.17
CA ALA A 21 -1.02 -10.95 -0.10
C ALA A 21 -0.23 -11.28 1.16
N TYR A 22 -0.57 -10.63 2.26
CA TYR A 22 0.10 -10.89 3.53
C TYR A 22 -0.12 -12.34 3.98
N ASP A 23 -1.36 -12.83 3.91
CA ASP A 23 -1.69 -14.17 4.35
C ASP A 23 -1.03 -15.24 3.47
N MET A 24 -0.66 -14.90 2.24
CA MET A 24 0.09 -15.77 1.35
C MET A 24 1.60 -15.74 1.60
N GLY A 25 2.05 -14.98 2.57
CA GLY A 25 3.46 -14.95 2.94
C GLY A 25 4.31 -13.89 2.28
N HIS A 26 3.68 -12.93 1.58
CA HIS A 26 4.41 -11.82 0.98
C HIS A 26 4.67 -10.71 1.99
N GLU A 27 5.69 -9.91 1.74
CA GLU A 27 5.92 -8.71 2.51
C GLU A 27 5.01 -7.61 1.99
N VAL A 28 4.25 -6.97 2.87
CA VAL A 28 3.22 -6.01 2.48
C VAL A 28 3.35 -4.73 3.30
N GLN A 29 3.25 -3.60 2.62
CA GLN A 29 3.13 -2.29 3.25
C GLN A 29 2.21 -1.45 2.38
N GLY A 30 1.84 -0.28 2.88
CA GLY A 30 1.03 0.63 2.08
C GLY A 30 1.04 2.04 2.60
N SER A 31 0.41 2.92 1.83
CA SER A 31 0.26 4.32 2.16
C SER A 31 -1.18 4.76 1.97
N ASP A 32 -1.59 5.75 2.71
CA ASP A 32 -2.92 6.34 2.58
C ASP A 32 -2.94 7.66 3.35
N GLU A 33 -4.11 8.31 3.36
CA GLU A 33 -4.33 9.47 4.21
C GLU A 33 -4.22 9.06 5.67
N GLU A 34 -3.86 9.99 6.53
CA GLU A 34 -3.67 9.70 7.95
C GLU A 34 -4.98 9.54 8.71
N THR A 35 -6.11 9.90 8.10
CA THR A 35 -7.43 9.71 8.70
C THR A 35 -7.70 8.23 8.94
N TYR A 36 -8.26 7.91 10.09
CA TYR A 36 -8.61 6.53 10.41
C TYR A 36 -9.80 6.05 9.57
N PHE A 37 -9.68 4.86 9.00
CA PHE A 37 -10.75 4.17 8.29
C PHE A 37 -10.99 2.81 8.94
N PHE A 38 -12.24 2.35 8.95
CA PHE A 38 -12.56 1.07 9.58
C PHE A 38 -11.83 -0.12 8.96
N THR A 39 -11.48 -0.04 7.67
CA THR A 39 -10.71 -1.09 6.98
C THR A 39 -9.33 -1.29 7.57
N GLN A 40 -8.81 -0.27 8.24
CA GLN A 40 -7.48 -0.26 8.82
C GLN A 40 -7.35 -1.28 9.96
N GLU A 41 -8.43 -1.62 10.62
CA GLU A 41 -8.43 -2.57 11.73
C GLU A 41 -7.85 -3.93 11.32
N LYS A 42 -8.30 -4.46 10.19
CA LYS A 42 -7.81 -5.75 9.69
C LYS A 42 -6.33 -5.70 9.30
N LEU A 43 -5.89 -4.56 8.79
CA LEU A 43 -4.49 -4.36 8.46
C LEU A 43 -3.63 -4.29 9.72
N GLU A 44 -4.13 -3.62 10.74
CA GLU A 44 -3.43 -3.52 12.02
C GLU A 44 -3.31 -4.85 12.72
N GLN A 45 -4.33 -5.69 12.62
CA GLN A 45 -4.31 -7.03 13.20
C GLN A 45 -3.17 -7.88 12.63
N ARG A 46 -2.78 -7.61 11.40
CA ARG A 46 -1.68 -8.31 10.73
C ARG A 46 -0.34 -7.59 10.87
N ASN A 47 -0.32 -6.45 11.55
CA ASN A 47 0.87 -5.61 11.69
C ASN A 47 1.43 -5.15 10.33
N ILE A 48 0.56 -4.93 9.35
CA ILE A 48 0.95 -4.40 8.05
C ILE A 48 1.29 -2.91 8.22
N PRO A 49 2.51 -2.48 7.89
CA PRO A 49 2.88 -1.07 8.01
C PRO A 49 2.04 -0.19 7.09
N MET A 50 1.51 0.90 7.63
CA MET A 50 0.75 1.90 6.89
C MET A 50 1.37 3.26 7.14
N TYR A 51 1.68 3.97 6.04
CA TYR A 51 2.38 5.26 6.10
C TYR A 51 1.52 6.35 5.47
N GLY A 52 1.78 7.59 5.85
CA GLY A 52 1.27 8.73 5.09
C GLY A 52 1.98 8.80 3.75
N TYR A 53 1.41 9.51 2.78
CA TYR A 53 2.01 9.61 1.46
C TYR A 53 3.37 10.28 1.51
N ASN A 54 4.38 9.61 0.95
CA ASN A 54 5.74 10.13 0.92
C ASN A 54 6.53 9.34 -0.13
N VAL A 55 7.30 10.03 -0.95
CA VAL A 55 8.11 9.35 -1.98
C VAL A 55 9.13 8.39 -1.37
N GLU A 56 9.53 8.61 -0.12
CA GLU A 56 10.47 7.72 0.57
C GLU A 56 9.87 6.35 0.88
N ASN A 57 8.55 6.19 0.76
CA ASN A 57 7.92 4.89 0.94
C ASN A 57 8.24 3.94 -0.21
N ILE A 58 8.63 4.49 -1.35
CA ILE A 58 8.91 3.70 -2.55
C ILE A 58 10.36 3.23 -2.52
N LYS A 59 10.52 1.91 -2.50
CA LYS A 59 11.83 1.28 -2.39
C LYS A 59 12.02 0.25 -3.48
N GLU A 60 13.26 0.06 -3.90
CA GLU A 60 13.58 -0.98 -4.88
C GLU A 60 13.16 -2.34 -4.35
N GLY A 61 12.70 -3.19 -5.26
CA GLY A 61 12.27 -4.54 -4.92
C GLY A 61 10.81 -4.66 -4.57
N PHE A 62 10.10 -3.53 -4.37
CA PHE A 62 8.66 -3.55 -4.13
C PHE A 62 7.89 -3.39 -5.43
N GLU A 63 6.86 -4.20 -5.60
CA GLU A 63 5.87 -3.98 -6.65
C GLU A 63 4.85 -3.00 -6.11
N VAL A 64 4.56 -1.95 -6.87
CA VAL A 64 3.65 -0.89 -6.44
C VAL A 64 2.28 -1.12 -7.05
N ILE A 65 1.28 -1.20 -6.20
CA ILE A 65 -0.12 -1.39 -6.60
C ILE A 65 -0.85 -0.07 -6.38
N LEU A 66 -1.40 0.48 -7.44
CA LEU A 66 -2.10 1.77 -7.41
C LEU A 66 -3.61 1.54 -7.36
N GLY A 67 -4.28 2.14 -6.37
CA GLY A 67 -5.73 2.05 -6.26
C GLY A 67 -6.43 2.82 -7.38
N ASN A 68 -7.66 2.41 -7.72
CA ASN A 68 -8.42 3.02 -8.80
C ASN A 68 -8.78 4.49 -8.57
N ALA A 69 -8.71 4.96 -7.33
CA ALA A 69 -8.99 6.36 -7.00
C ALA A 69 -7.85 7.30 -7.38
N PHE A 70 -6.72 6.76 -7.79
CA PHE A 70 -5.52 7.55 -8.08
C PHE A 70 -5.12 7.40 -9.55
N ASP A 71 -4.32 8.34 -10.03
CA ASP A 71 -3.82 8.30 -11.40
C ASP A 71 -2.30 8.49 -11.42
N GLU A 72 -1.76 8.64 -12.61
CA GLU A 72 -0.31 8.74 -12.84
C GLU A 72 0.34 9.96 -12.19
N THR A 73 -0.47 10.91 -11.70
CA THR A 73 0.08 12.11 -11.06
C THR A 73 0.38 11.92 -9.59
N HIS A 74 -0.03 10.79 -8.99
CA HIS A 74 0.24 10.53 -7.59
C HIS A 74 1.75 10.48 -7.35
N ILE A 75 2.21 11.16 -6.27
CA ILE A 75 3.64 11.34 -6.04
C ILE A 75 4.37 10.00 -5.88
N GLU A 76 3.76 9.05 -5.20
CA GLU A 76 4.39 7.74 -5.00
C GLU A 76 4.44 6.92 -6.28
N TYR A 77 3.39 7.00 -7.10
CA TYR A 77 3.38 6.30 -8.37
C TYR A 77 4.49 6.81 -9.29
N ARG A 78 4.66 8.13 -9.33
CA ARG A 78 5.72 8.74 -10.14
C ARG A 78 7.10 8.35 -9.62
N ALA A 79 7.28 8.29 -8.29
CA ALA A 79 8.53 7.85 -7.70
C ALA A 79 8.84 6.40 -8.08
N ALA A 80 7.83 5.54 -8.10
CA ALA A 80 8.00 4.15 -8.49
C ALA A 80 8.47 4.01 -9.94
N LYS A 81 7.95 4.85 -10.83
CA LYS A 81 8.35 4.83 -12.25
C LYS A 81 9.79 5.28 -12.45
N ASP A 82 10.31 6.08 -11.54
CA ASP A 82 11.68 6.60 -11.63
C ASP A 82 12.73 5.61 -11.15
N LEU A 83 12.31 4.52 -10.53
CA LEU A 83 13.24 3.49 -10.07
C LEU A 83 13.65 2.52 -11.21
#